data_478957dae646e44eb8e548559d4e6481
#
_entry.id   478957dae646e44eb8e548559d4e6481
#
_cell.length_a   1.000
_cell.length_b   1.000
_cell.length_c   1.000
_cell.angle_alpha   90.00
_cell.angle_beta   90.00
_cell.angle_gamma   90.00
#
_symmetry.space_group_name_H-M   'P 1'
#
loop_
_entity.id
_entity.type
_entity.pdbx_description
1 polymer ?
#
loop_
_entity_poly.entity_id
_entity_poly.type
_entity_poly.pdbx_seq_one_letter_code
_entity_poly.pdbx_strand_id
1 'polypeptide(L)'
;MTEAERITRALRGRWHGRYGVACCPVHGDKRPSLSLADGDGGRLLARCHAGCRFDTILDALRGLGLVEGKGVYTPPSAADLVRIEAAERAEAEKRERQALAVWGEGQPVHGSLAEIYLRGRGITCDLSDALRFHPDCWHPSARRFPALLARVDGAARFALHRTYLREDGRGKADAEPAKAMLGGVAGGAVRLTEAEGALVVCEGMGSDRMPDFFIHLRG
;
A
#
# COMPACT_ATOMS: atom_id res chain seq x y z
N MET A 1 23.98 -2.92 8.50
CA MET A 1 23.23 -1.67 8.75
C MET A 1 23.34 -0.80 7.50
N THR A 2 22.22 -0.44 6.92
CA THR A 2 22.17 0.37 5.69
C THR A 2 22.37 1.86 6.01
N GLU A 3 22.61 2.69 4.98
CA GLU A 3 22.80 4.14 5.14
C GLU A 3 21.55 4.81 5.72
N ALA A 4 20.37 4.50 5.19
CA ALA A 4 19.12 5.04 5.69
C ALA A 4 18.84 4.58 7.14
N GLU A 5 19.17 3.32 7.48
CA GLU A 5 19.04 2.83 8.87
C GLU A 5 19.96 3.59 9.82
N ARG A 6 21.23 3.81 9.42
CA ARG A 6 22.22 4.55 10.19
C ARG A 6 21.74 5.98 10.47
N ILE A 7 21.29 6.68 9.44
CA ILE A 7 20.78 8.05 9.54
C ILE A 7 19.52 8.09 10.42
N THR A 8 18.59 7.16 10.21
CA THR A 8 17.36 7.09 11.02
C THR A 8 17.68 6.96 12.50
N ARG A 9 18.60 6.08 12.88
CA ARG A 9 19.03 5.88 14.27
C ARG A 9 19.74 7.09 14.85
N ALA A 10 20.59 7.75 14.06
CA ALA A 10 21.27 8.97 14.46
C ALA A 10 20.30 10.12 14.72
N LEU A 11 19.21 10.22 13.97
CA LEU A 11 18.11 11.15 14.21
C LEU A 11 17.15 10.70 15.33
N ARG A 12 17.48 9.63 16.08
CA ARG A 12 16.64 9.03 17.12
C ARG A 12 15.27 8.58 16.59
N GLY A 13 15.21 8.24 15.31
CA GLY A 13 14.02 7.73 14.64
C GLY A 13 13.82 6.22 14.83
N ARG A 14 12.73 5.72 14.28
CA ARG A 14 12.37 4.31 14.32
C ARG A 14 12.61 3.66 12.96
N TRP A 15 13.33 2.55 12.94
CA TRP A 15 13.56 1.72 11.76
C TRP A 15 12.50 0.61 11.65
N HIS A 16 11.95 0.38 10.45
CA HIS A 16 10.89 -0.58 10.15
C HIS A 16 11.35 -1.68 9.19
N GLY A 17 12.62 -2.02 9.18
CA GLY A 17 13.21 -3.07 8.34
C GLY A 17 13.55 -2.64 6.92
N ARG A 18 12.73 -1.84 6.27
CA ARG A 18 12.94 -1.34 4.90
C ARG A 18 13.02 0.17 4.81
N TYR A 19 12.49 0.87 5.78
CA TYR A 19 12.50 2.33 5.85
C TYR A 19 12.59 2.80 7.30
N GLY A 20 13.02 4.01 7.49
CA GLY A 20 13.04 4.68 8.78
C GLY A 20 12.10 5.87 8.81
N VAL A 21 11.63 6.22 10.00
CA VAL A 21 10.85 7.44 10.24
C VAL A 21 11.51 8.21 11.39
N ALA A 22 11.81 9.50 11.17
CA ALA A 22 12.48 10.37 12.12
C ALA A 22 11.91 11.80 12.09
N CYS A 23 12.26 12.62 13.07
CA CYS A 23 12.01 14.06 12.99
C CYS A 23 12.89 14.68 11.90
N CYS A 24 12.31 15.60 11.10
CA CYS A 24 13.04 16.26 10.03
C CYS A 24 14.03 17.29 10.62
N PRO A 25 15.32 17.27 10.25
CA PRO A 25 16.29 18.21 10.78
C PRO A 25 16.14 19.64 10.23
N VAL A 26 15.30 19.84 9.20
CA VAL A 26 15.10 21.14 8.53
C VAL A 26 14.16 22.05 9.33
N HIS A 27 13.19 21.47 10.02
CA HIS A 27 12.19 22.19 10.82
C HIS A 27 11.98 21.53 12.17
N GLY A 28 11.52 22.30 13.14
CA GLY A 28 11.38 21.86 14.54
C GLY A 28 10.21 20.90 14.76
N ASP A 29 10.36 19.66 14.34
CA ASP A 29 9.37 18.60 14.50
C ASP A 29 9.22 18.12 15.94
N LYS A 30 7.98 18.00 16.38
CA LYS A 30 7.60 17.26 17.60
C LYS A 30 7.09 15.86 17.30
N ARG A 31 6.79 15.55 16.02
CA ARG A 31 6.35 14.26 15.52
C ARG A 31 7.16 13.88 14.28
N PRO A 32 7.55 12.61 14.15
CA PRO A 32 8.34 12.17 12.99
C PRO A 32 7.62 12.47 11.66
N SER A 33 8.27 13.26 10.79
CA SER A 33 7.77 13.63 9.46
C SER A 33 8.73 13.26 8.32
N LEU A 34 9.93 12.79 8.63
CA LEU A 34 10.93 12.41 7.64
C LEU A 34 10.96 10.89 7.49
N SER A 35 10.68 10.42 6.27
CA SER A 35 10.89 9.03 5.88
C SER A 35 12.22 8.88 5.15
N LEU A 36 12.98 7.83 5.51
CA LEU A 36 14.30 7.50 4.96
C LEU A 36 14.30 6.05 4.47
N ALA A 37 14.84 5.78 3.30
CA ALA A 37 15.03 4.44 2.76
C ALA A 37 16.27 4.38 1.87
N ASP A 38 16.77 3.17 1.62
CA ASP A 38 17.81 2.95 0.62
C ASP A 38 17.17 2.58 -0.72
N GLY A 39 17.50 3.33 -1.75
CA GLY A 39 17.13 3.02 -3.13
C GLY A 39 18.16 2.13 -3.80
N ASP A 40 17.90 1.80 -5.07
CA ASP A 40 18.81 0.99 -5.88
C ASP A 40 20.21 1.63 -5.97
N GLY A 41 21.24 0.78 -5.87
CA GLY A 41 22.63 1.21 -5.88
C GLY A 41 23.09 1.94 -4.60
N GLY A 42 22.37 1.79 -3.48
CA GLY A 42 22.73 2.41 -2.19
C GLY A 42 22.40 3.91 -2.10
N ARG A 43 21.56 4.42 -2.99
CA ARG A 43 21.14 5.82 -3.00
C ARG A 43 20.19 6.11 -1.84
N LEU A 44 20.50 7.11 -1.01
CA LEU A 44 19.61 7.58 0.04
C LEU A 44 18.34 8.21 -0.56
N LEU A 45 17.18 7.70 -0.13
CA LEU A 45 15.87 8.28 -0.39
C LEU A 45 15.39 8.96 0.89
N ALA A 46 15.03 10.23 0.80
CA ALA A 46 14.49 10.99 1.93
C ALA A 46 13.29 11.82 1.48
N ARG A 47 12.18 11.71 2.25
CA ARG A 47 10.96 12.47 2.01
C ARG A 47 10.43 13.04 3.32
N CYS A 48 10.30 14.35 3.37
CA CYS A 48 9.59 15.03 4.46
C CYS A 48 8.12 15.19 4.10
N HIS A 49 7.23 14.66 4.95
CA HIS A 49 5.77 14.76 4.77
C HIS A 49 5.23 16.17 5.09
N ALA A 50 6.03 17.02 5.74
CA ALA A 50 5.73 18.44 5.96
C ALA A 50 6.17 19.34 4.76
N GLY A 51 6.72 18.75 3.68
CA GLY A 51 6.99 19.47 2.42
C GLY A 51 8.41 20.03 2.27
N CYS A 52 9.36 19.72 3.14
CA CYS A 52 10.76 20.13 2.95
C CYS A 52 11.34 19.50 1.68
N ARG A 53 12.09 20.29 0.91
CA ARG A 53 12.75 19.83 -0.30
C ARG A 53 13.90 18.87 0.04
N PHE A 54 14.18 17.95 -0.88
CA PHE A 54 15.22 16.93 -0.69
C PHE A 54 16.63 17.54 -0.54
N ASP A 55 16.96 18.58 -1.33
CA ASP A 55 18.23 19.30 -1.24
C ASP A 55 18.45 19.91 0.16
N THR A 56 17.43 20.57 0.70
CA THR A 56 17.45 21.16 2.05
C THR A 56 17.60 20.11 3.14
N ILE A 57 16.94 18.95 2.98
CA ILE A 57 17.08 17.81 3.91
C ILE A 57 18.52 17.29 3.86
N LEU A 58 19.07 17.12 2.66
CA LEU A 58 20.42 16.61 2.47
C LEU A 58 21.48 17.55 3.06
N ASP A 59 21.31 18.87 2.90
CA ASP A 59 22.20 19.88 3.47
C ASP A 59 22.14 19.87 5.01
N ALA A 60 20.95 19.72 5.59
CA ALA A 60 20.81 19.59 7.02
C ALA A 60 21.48 18.30 7.56
N LEU A 61 21.34 17.17 6.84
CA LEU A 61 22.01 15.91 7.20
C LEU A 61 23.53 16.02 7.10
N ARG A 62 24.05 16.75 6.11
CA ARG A 62 25.49 17.07 5.98
C ARG A 62 25.97 17.94 7.14
N GLY A 63 25.21 18.98 7.48
CA GLY A 63 25.50 19.84 8.63
C GLY A 63 25.59 19.08 9.96
N LEU A 64 24.85 17.98 10.07
CA LEU A 64 24.90 17.05 11.21
C LEU A 64 26.00 15.98 11.08
N GLY A 65 26.79 15.98 10.01
CA GLY A 65 27.82 14.96 9.76
C GLY A 65 27.25 13.56 9.48
N LEU A 66 25.97 13.47 9.13
CA LEU A 66 25.29 12.19 8.88
C LEU A 66 25.39 11.70 7.43
N VAL A 67 25.77 12.57 6.50
CA VAL A 67 26.03 12.25 5.10
C VAL A 67 27.34 12.89 4.68
N GLU A 68 28.23 12.08 4.15
CA GLU A 68 29.52 12.57 3.61
C GLU A 68 29.33 13.10 2.18
N GLY A 69 30.19 14.05 1.82
CA GLY A 69 30.37 14.52 0.46
C GLY A 69 29.87 15.95 0.20
N LYS A 70 30.66 16.71 -0.51
CA LYS A 70 30.30 17.97 -1.17
C LYS A 70 29.68 17.70 -2.54
N GLY A 71 28.82 16.67 -2.63
CA GLY A 71 28.13 16.35 -3.88
C GLY A 71 27.10 17.43 -4.21
N VAL A 72 27.35 18.15 -5.27
CA VAL A 72 26.29 18.94 -5.92
C VAL A 72 25.24 17.94 -6.39
N TYR A 73 24.00 18.09 -5.92
CA TYR A 73 22.89 17.32 -6.48
C TYR A 73 22.84 17.62 -7.98
N THR A 74 23.18 16.64 -8.79
CA THR A 74 22.96 16.72 -10.23
C THR A 74 21.56 16.17 -10.48
N PRO A 75 20.59 17.00 -10.87
CA PRO A 75 19.26 16.50 -11.22
C PRO A 75 19.40 15.50 -12.38
N PRO A 76 18.50 14.49 -12.45
CA PRO A 76 18.47 13.57 -13.56
C PRO A 76 18.44 14.34 -14.90
N SER A 77 19.19 13.89 -15.86
CA SER A 77 19.14 14.45 -17.21
C SER A 77 17.75 14.19 -17.82
N ALA A 78 17.38 14.94 -18.86
CA ALA A 78 16.14 14.68 -19.60
C ALA A 78 16.06 13.22 -20.10
N ALA A 79 17.19 12.65 -20.53
CA ALA A 79 17.27 11.26 -20.94
C ALA A 79 17.04 10.28 -19.75
N ASP A 80 17.56 10.62 -18.57
CA ASP A 80 17.32 9.81 -17.36
C ASP A 80 15.87 9.86 -16.93
N LEU A 81 15.22 11.03 -16.97
CA LEU A 81 13.80 11.16 -16.67
C LEU A 81 12.95 10.32 -17.61
N VAL A 82 13.22 10.34 -18.92
CA VAL A 82 12.51 9.51 -19.91
C VAL A 82 12.69 8.01 -19.59
N ARG A 83 13.91 7.59 -19.20
CA ARG A 83 14.14 6.18 -18.80
C ARG A 83 13.41 5.79 -17.55
N ILE A 84 13.39 6.67 -16.54
CA ILE A 84 12.68 6.45 -15.26
C ILE A 84 11.18 6.31 -15.54
N GLU A 85 10.60 7.25 -16.28
CA GLU A 85 9.18 7.21 -16.65
C GLU A 85 8.80 5.95 -17.45
N ALA A 86 9.65 5.54 -18.39
CA ALA A 86 9.44 4.33 -19.16
C ALA A 86 9.49 3.07 -18.28
N ALA A 87 10.44 3.00 -17.33
CA ALA A 87 10.55 1.90 -16.40
C ALA A 87 9.35 1.84 -15.43
N GLU A 88 8.92 2.99 -14.90
CA GLU A 88 7.74 3.08 -14.04
C GLU A 88 6.46 2.65 -14.78
N ARG A 89 6.32 3.07 -16.04
CA ARG A 89 5.19 2.67 -16.89
C ARG A 89 5.18 1.15 -17.13
N ALA A 90 6.32 0.58 -17.48
CA ALA A 90 6.45 -0.86 -17.72
C ALA A 90 6.14 -1.68 -16.47
N GLU A 91 6.60 -1.23 -15.29
CA GLU A 91 6.30 -1.89 -14.02
C GLU A 91 4.81 -1.75 -13.64
N ALA A 92 4.20 -0.58 -13.90
CA ALA A 92 2.77 -0.37 -13.69
C ALA A 92 1.92 -1.28 -14.60
N GLU A 93 2.29 -1.43 -15.86
CA GLU A 93 1.64 -2.34 -16.81
C GLU A 93 1.79 -3.81 -16.40
N LYS A 94 2.96 -4.19 -15.91
CA LYS A 94 3.19 -5.54 -15.38
C LYS A 94 2.28 -5.83 -14.19
N ARG A 95 2.18 -4.91 -13.23
CA ARG A 95 1.30 -5.04 -12.05
C ARG A 95 -0.17 -5.10 -12.42
N GLU A 96 -0.59 -4.32 -13.42
CA GLU A 96 -1.95 -4.36 -13.95
C GLU A 96 -2.27 -5.71 -14.59
N ARG A 97 -1.37 -6.24 -15.45
CA ARG A 97 -1.55 -7.59 -16.02
C ARG A 97 -1.64 -8.68 -14.95
N GLN A 98 -0.83 -8.58 -13.90
CA GLN A 98 -0.90 -9.50 -12.76
C GLN A 98 -2.25 -9.39 -12.03
N ALA A 99 -2.75 -8.17 -11.83
CA ALA A 99 -4.05 -7.94 -11.19
C ALA A 99 -5.19 -8.52 -12.03
N LEU A 100 -5.16 -8.30 -13.34
CA LEU A 100 -6.15 -8.88 -14.27
C LEU A 100 -6.11 -10.41 -14.27
N ALA A 101 -4.93 -11.02 -14.27
CA ALA A 101 -4.79 -12.47 -14.19
C ALA A 101 -5.39 -13.03 -12.90
N VAL A 102 -5.02 -12.48 -11.74
CA VAL A 102 -5.57 -12.89 -10.43
C VAL A 102 -7.09 -12.69 -10.37
N TRP A 103 -7.60 -11.62 -10.97
CA TRP A 103 -9.04 -11.39 -11.04
C TRP A 103 -9.74 -12.42 -11.94
N GLY A 104 -9.12 -12.78 -13.07
CA GLY A 104 -9.65 -13.80 -13.99
C GLY A 104 -9.69 -15.20 -13.39
N GLU A 105 -8.76 -15.54 -12.50
CA GLU A 105 -8.73 -16.79 -11.73
C GLU A 105 -9.75 -16.81 -10.58
N GLY A 106 -10.28 -15.64 -10.23
CA GLY A 106 -11.25 -15.48 -9.16
C GLY A 106 -12.61 -16.11 -9.50
N GLN A 107 -13.20 -16.77 -8.51
CA GLN A 107 -14.49 -17.45 -8.55
C GLN A 107 -15.58 -16.55 -7.93
N PRO A 108 -16.86 -16.83 -8.14
CA PRO A 108 -17.95 -16.16 -7.42
C PRO A 108 -17.74 -16.23 -5.91
N VAL A 109 -18.10 -15.15 -5.22
CA VAL A 109 -17.96 -15.07 -3.76
C VAL A 109 -18.95 -15.94 -3.02
N HIS A 110 -20.13 -16.19 -3.60
CA HIS A 110 -21.20 -17.01 -3.01
C HIS A 110 -20.78 -18.48 -2.84
N GLY A 111 -21.05 -19.05 -1.70
CA GLY A 111 -20.68 -20.42 -1.34
C GLY A 111 -19.20 -20.63 -1.01
N SER A 112 -18.40 -19.56 -0.98
CA SER A 112 -16.96 -19.63 -0.78
C SER A 112 -16.54 -19.29 0.66
N LEU A 113 -15.24 -19.50 0.97
CA LEU A 113 -14.63 -19.05 2.24
C LEU A 113 -14.70 -17.53 2.39
N ALA A 114 -14.71 -16.78 1.28
CA ALA A 114 -14.85 -15.33 1.32
C ALA A 114 -16.26 -14.91 1.78
N GLU A 115 -17.30 -15.64 1.41
CA GLU A 115 -18.64 -15.39 1.95
C GLU A 115 -18.71 -15.73 3.44
N ILE A 116 -18.15 -16.86 3.87
CA ILE A 116 -18.08 -17.21 5.30
C ILE A 116 -17.41 -16.08 6.10
N TYR A 117 -16.29 -15.57 5.58
CA TYR A 117 -15.58 -14.45 6.18
C TYR A 117 -16.44 -13.20 6.29
N LEU A 118 -17.13 -12.80 5.21
CA LEU A 118 -17.96 -11.61 5.17
C LEU A 118 -19.18 -11.73 6.10
N ARG A 119 -19.86 -12.91 6.09
CA ARG A 119 -20.99 -13.19 6.98
C ARG A 119 -20.57 -13.20 8.46
N GLY A 120 -19.40 -13.79 8.75
CA GLY A 120 -18.81 -13.77 10.09
C GLY A 120 -18.48 -12.37 10.62
N ARG A 121 -18.39 -11.37 9.73
CA ARG A 121 -18.23 -9.96 10.07
C ARG A 121 -19.53 -9.15 10.06
N GLY A 122 -20.66 -9.82 10.02
CA GLY A 122 -21.98 -9.19 10.07
C GLY A 122 -22.46 -8.59 8.74
N ILE A 123 -21.78 -8.83 7.63
CA ILE A 123 -22.22 -8.36 6.31
C ILE A 123 -23.31 -9.31 5.81
N THR A 124 -24.57 -8.91 5.93
CA THR A 124 -25.75 -9.72 5.59
C THR A 124 -26.40 -9.32 4.28
N CYS A 125 -26.07 -8.16 3.72
CA CYS A 125 -26.58 -7.70 2.43
C CYS A 125 -26.08 -8.58 1.26
N ASP A 126 -26.65 -8.35 0.07
CA ASP A 126 -26.17 -8.95 -1.16
C ASP A 126 -24.71 -8.58 -1.43
N LEU A 127 -23.95 -9.55 -1.90
CA LEU A 127 -22.52 -9.37 -2.16
C LEU A 127 -22.33 -8.89 -3.59
N SER A 128 -21.60 -7.79 -3.71
CA SER A 128 -21.34 -7.13 -5.01
C SER A 128 -20.49 -7.97 -5.95
N ASP A 129 -20.72 -7.85 -7.25
CA ASP A 129 -19.86 -8.40 -8.33
C ASP A 129 -18.43 -7.79 -8.35
N ALA A 130 -18.21 -6.71 -7.59
CA ALA A 130 -16.88 -6.19 -7.32
C ALA A 130 -16.04 -7.10 -6.39
N LEU A 131 -16.65 -8.16 -5.85
CA LEU A 131 -16.02 -9.16 -4.98
C LEU A 131 -15.87 -10.50 -5.68
N ARG A 132 -14.72 -11.16 -5.47
CA ARG A 132 -14.45 -12.53 -5.91
C ARG A 132 -13.72 -13.31 -4.83
N PHE A 133 -13.76 -14.61 -4.92
CA PHE A 133 -12.97 -15.54 -4.11
C PHE A 133 -11.87 -16.15 -4.95
N HIS A 134 -10.64 -16.18 -4.42
CA HIS A 134 -9.53 -16.91 -5.03
C HIS A 134 -9.07 -18.01 -4.06
N PRO A 135 -9.11 -19.30 -4.47
CA PRO A 135 -8.81 -20.40 -3.54
C PRO A 135 -7.34 -20.48 -3.15
N ASP A 136 -6.43 -20.00 -3.99
CA ASP A 136 -4.97 -20.21 -3.84
C ASP A 136 -4.19 -18.97 -4.32
N CYS A 137 -4.50 -17.79 -3.76
CA CYS A 137 -3.93 -16.51 -4.16
C CYS A 137 -2.49 -16.34 -3.67
N TRP A 138 -1.62 -15.88 -4.57
CA TRP A 138 -0.23 -15.59 -4.26
C TRP A 138 -0.09 -14.47 -3.22
N HIS A 139 0.74 -14.72 -2.20
CA HIS A 139 1.06 -13.78 -1.13
C HIS A 139 2.51 -13.26 -1.26
N PRO A 140 2.81 -12.00 -0.84
CA PRO A 140 4.17 -11.44 -0.91
C PRO A 140 5.27 -12.25 -0.18
N SER A 141 4.90 -13.08 0.78
CA SER A 141 5.84 -14.00 1.46
C SER A 141 6.17 -15.26 0.66
N ALA A 142 5.87 -15.31 -0.64
CA ALA A 142 6.04 -16.50 -1.50
C ALA A 142 5.20 -17.71 -1.07
N ARG A 143 4.13 -17.50 -0.31
CA ARG A 143 3.12 -18.51 0.07
C ARG A 143 1.84 -18.25 -0.71
N ARG A 144 0.89 -19.17 -0.59
CA ARG A 144 -0.44 -19.04 -1.18
C ARG A 144 -1.51 -19.20 -0.11
N PHE A 145 -2.60 -18.48 -0.25
CA PHE A 145 -3.72 -18.52 0.69
C PHE A 145 -5.03 -18.33 -0.06
N PRO A 146 -6.13 -18.88 0.47
CA PRO A 146 -7.46 -18.43 0.06
C PRO A 146 -7.57 -16.91 0.25
N ALA A 147 -8.21 -16.21 -0.66
CA ALA A 147 -8.32 -14.76 -0.57
C ALA A 147 -9.68 -14.23 -1.03
N LEU A 148 -10.17 -13.22 -0.33
CA LEU A 148 -11.21 -12.33 -0.83
C LEU A 148 -10.52 -11.29 -1.72
N LEU A 149 -10.95 -11.20 -2.96
CA LEU A 149 -10.56 -10.20 -3.92
C LEU A 149 -11.63 -9.11 -4.00
N ALA A 150 -11.20 -7.85 -4.02
CA ALA A 150 -12.09 -6.73 -4.28
C ALA A 150 -11.51 -5.85 -5.36
N ARG A 151 -12.31 -5.56 -6.40
CA ARG A 151 -11.93 -4.69 -7.50
C ARG A 151 -11.86 -3.24 -7.02
N VAL A 152 -10.82 -2.54 -7.43
CA VAL A 152 -10.65 -1.11 -7.18
C VAL A 152 -11.11 -0.35 -8.42
N ASP A 153 -12.17 0.44 -8.27
CA ASP A 153 -12.75 1.26 -9.33
C ASP A 153 -12.26 2.71 -9.22
N GLY A 154 -12.17 3.42 -10.36
CA GLY A 154 -11.74 4.82 -10.42
C GLY A 154 -10.23 5.05 -10.41
N ALA A 155 -9.43 4.01 -10.24
CA ALA A 155 -7.99 4.09 -10.43
C ALA A 155 -7.64 4.21 -11.92
N ALA A 156 -6.46 4.81 -12.24
CA ALA A 156 -6.02 4.97 -13.64
C ALA A 156 -5.76 3.64 -14.36
N ARG A 157 -5.54 2.55 -13.62
CA ARG A 157 -5.28 1.19 -14.12
C ARG A 157 -6.02 0.19 -13.26
N PHE A 158 -6.24 -1.02 -13.81
CA PHE A 158 -6.90 -2.09 -13.06
C PHE A 158 -6.10 -2.45 -11.81
N ALA A 159 -6.80 -2.54 -10.68
CA ALA A 159 -6.20 -2.87 -9.40
C ALA A 159 -7.14 -3.67 -8.50
N LEU A 160 -6.56 -4.40 -7.56
CA LEU A 160 -7.24 -5.25 -6.60
C LEU A 160 -6.79 -4.97 -5.17
N HIS A 161 -7.73 -5.05 -4.26
CA HIS A 161 -7.47 -5.29 -2.84
C HIS A 161 -7.62 -6.80 -2.58
N ARG A 162 -6.64 -7.42 -1.91
CA ARG A 162 -6.64 -8.83 -1.53
C ARG A 162 -6.65 -8.93 -0.01
N THR A 163 -7.60 -9.68 0.54
CA THR A 163 -7.61 -10.05 1.97
C THR A 163 -7.38 -11.54 2.04
N TYR A 164 -6.25 -11.95 2.57
CA TYR A 164 -5.90 -13.36 2.73
C TYR A 164 -6.66 -13.97 3.89
N LEU A 165 -7.21 -15.14 3.70
CA LEU A 165 -8.13 -15.81 4.61
C LEU A 165 -7.50 -17.08 5.20
N ARG A 166 -7.99 -17.49 6.35
CA ARG A 166 -7.73 -18.81 6.91
C ARG A 166 -8.49 -19.86 6.09
N GLU A 167 -8.02 -21.09 6.15
CA GLU A 167 -8.64 -22.24 5.46
C GLU A 167 -10.07 -22.55 5.92
N ASP A 168 -10.46 -22.10 7.11
CA ASP A 168 -11.83 -22.22 7.63
C ASP A 168 -12.72 -21.01 7.25
N GLY A 169 -12.20 -19.99 6.60
CA GLY A 169 -12.91 -18.76 6.25
C GLY A 169 -13.33 -17.88 7.43
N ARG A 170 -13.02 -18.26 8.67
CA ARG A 170 -13.49 -17.55 9.87
C ARG A 170 -12.64 -16.35 10.29
N GLY A 171 -11.60 -16.04 9.52
CA GLY A 171 -10.70 -14.93 9.81
C GLY A 171 -9.69 -14.71 8.71
N LYS A 172 -8.87 -13.67 8.90
CA LYS A 172 -7.71 -13.42 8.05
C LYS A 172 -6.63 -14.47 8.29
N ALA A 173 -5.86 -14.77 7.26
CA ALA A 173 -4.69 -15.63 7.37
C ALA A 173 -3.69 -15.06 8.39
N ASP A 174 -3.00 -15.96 9.08
CA ASP A 174 -1.86 -15.61 9.93
C ASP A 174 -0.62 -15.40 9.05
N ALA A 175 -0.63 -14.27 8.35
CA ALA A 175 0.40 -13.85 7.42
C ALA A 175 0.54 -12.32 7.42
N GLU A 176 1.76 -11.84 7.25
CA GLU A 176 2.05 -10.40 7.20
C GLU A 176 2.54 -10.03 5.78
N PRO A 177 1.85 -9.11 5.12
CA PRO A 177 0.60 -8.45 5.49
C PRO A 177 -0.64 -9.32 5.24
N ALA A 178 -1.61 -9.37 6.16
CA ALA A 178 -2.87 -10.09 5.95
C ALA A 178 -3.76 -9.49 4.85
N LYS A 179 -3.42 -8.30 4.36
CA LYS A 179 -4.05 -7.59 3.24
C LYS A 179 -2.98 -7.01 2.33
N ALA A 180 -3.19 -7.05 1.02
CA ALA A 180 -2.27 -6.45 0.05
C ALA A 180 -3.02 -5.87 -1.14
N MET A 181 -2.50 -4.77 -1.67
CA MET A 181 -2.93 -4.22 -2.95
C MET A 181 -2.14 -4.86 -4.10
N LEU A 182 -2.75 -4.96 -5.27
CA LEU A 182 -2.09 -5.35 -6.51
C LEU A 182 -2.58 -4.44 -7.64
N GLY A 183 -1.65 -3.85 -8.38
CA GLY A 183 -1.94 -2.81 -9.36
C GLY A 183 -1.78 -1.40 -8.80
N GLY A 184 -2.18 -0.40 -9.58
CA GLY A 184 -2.11 1.02 -9.22
C GLY A 184 -3.40 1.51 -8.58
N VAL A 185 -3.49 1.56 -7.26
CA VAL A 185 -4.72 1.87 -6.51
C VAL A 185 -4.96 3.37 -6.27
N ALA A 186 -4.01 4.22 -6.61
CA ALA A 186 -4.10 5.65 -6.33
C ALA A 186 -5.35 6.28 -6.97
N GLY A 187 -6.13 6.99 -6.17
CA GLY A 187 -7.37 7.64 -6.58
C GLY A 187 -8.58 6.70 -6.72
N GLY A 188 -8.38 5.39 -6.56
CA GLY A 188 -9.45 4.40 -6.64
C GLY A 188 -10.05 4.02 -5.29
N ALA A 189 -11.23 3.41 -5.33
CA ALA A 189 -11.93 2.88 -4.18
C ALA A 189 -12.62 1.54 -4.52
N VAL A 190 -12.84 0.70 -3.54
CA VAL A 190 -13.70 -0.48 -3.70
C VAL A 190 -15.15 -0.01 -3.60
N ARG A 191 -15.91 -0.15 -4.66
CA ARG A 191 -17.34 0.17 -4.72
C ARG A 191 -18.16 -1.11 -4.57
N LEU A 192 -18.90 -1.20 -3.49
CA LEU A 192 -19.73 -2.38 -3.20
C LEU A 192 -21.17 -2.22 -3.68
N THR A 193 -21.60 -0.98 -3.91
CA THR A 193 -22.92 -0.64 -4.44
C THR A 193 -22.83 0.62 -5.27
N GLU A 194 -23.79 0.80 -6.17
CA GLU A 194 -24.07 2.08 -6.78
C GLU A 194 -25.12 2.78 -5.90
N ALA A 195 -24.75 3.92 -5.32
CA ALA A 195 -25.63 4.69 -4.46
C ALA A 195 -26.13 5.94 -5.16
N GLU A 196 -27.44 6.05 -5.29
CA GLU A 196 -28.12 7.32 -5.55
C GLU A 196 -28.46 7.96 -4.20
N GLY A 197 -27.54 8.74 -3.61
CA GLY A 197 -27.79 9.40 -2.32
C GLY A 197 -26.59 9.45 -1.38
N ALA A 198 -26.82 9.18 -0.10
CA ALA A 198 -25.74 9.25 0.91
C ALA A 198 -24.67 8.18 0.70
N LEU A 199 -23.43 8.62 0.54
CA LEU A 199 -22.26 7.76 0.39
C LEU A 199 -21.66 7.45 1.76
N VAL A 200 -21.54 6.16 2.09
CA VAL A 200 -20.79 5.70 3.26
C VAL A 200 -19.38 5.29 2.82
N VAL A 201 -18.37 5.94 3.37
CA VAL A 201 -16.95 5.65 3.12
C VAL A 201 -16.35 5.07 4.39
N CYS A 202 -15.64 3.93 4.26
CA CYS A 202 -14.90 3.33 5.36
C CYS A 202 -13.44 3.03 4.97
N GLU A 203 -12.53 3.09 5.93
CA GLU A 203 -11.10 2.78 5.77
C GLU A 203 -10.86 1.27 5.68
N GLY A 204 -11.36 0.63 4.64
CA GLY A 204 -11.10 -0.78 4.34
C GLY A 204 -12.19 -1.75 4.80
N MET A 205 -12.30 -2.84 4.06
CA MET A 205 -13.21 -3.94 4.36
C MET A 205 -12.72 -4.70 5.60
N GLY A 206 -13.32 -4.40 6.74
CA GLY A 206 -13.10 -5.12 8.00
C GLY A 206 -11.82 -4.74 8.74
N SER A 207 -11.65 -3.47 9.14
CA SER A 207 -10.68 -3.10 10.16
C SER A 207 -11.16 -3.60 11.53
N ASP A 208 -10.25 -4.23 12.31
CA ASP A 208 -10.56 -4.83 13.62
C ASP A 208 -10.84 -3.77 14.71
N ARG A 209 -10.94 -2.48 14.34
CA ARG A 209 -11.14 -1.34 15.24
C ARG A 209 -12.36 -0.48 14.92
N MET A 210 -13.27 -0.93 14.06
CA MET A 210 -14.53 -0.22 13.90
C MET A 210 -15.61 -0.86 14.78
N PRO A 211 -16.20 -0.10 15.70
CA PRO A 211 -17.48 -0.49 16.26
C PRO A 211 -18.49 -0.54 15.12
N ASP A 212 -19.28 -1.58 15.05
CA ASP A 212 -20.46 -1.85 14.26
C ASP A 212 -20.98 -0.71 13.36
N PHE A 213 -20.23 -0.36 12.30
CA PHE A 213 -20.79 0.41 11.22
C PHE A 213 -21.41 -0.56 10.23
N PHE A 214 -22.67 -0.82 10.46
CA PHE A 214 -23.57 -1.39 9.47
C PHE A 214 -23.52 -0.52 8.22
N ILE A 215 -23.14 -1.12 7.10
CA ILE A 215 -23.52 -0.60 5.80
C ILE A 215 -25.02 -0.82 5.73
N HIS A 216 -25.79 0.16 6.20
CA HIS A 216 -27.23 0.13 6.06
C HIS A 216 -27.53 0.67 4.66
N LEU A 217 -27.54 -0.23 3.69
CA LEU A 217 -28.11 0.03 2.39
C LEU A 217 -29.63 -0.05 2.52
N ARG A 218 -30.27 1.09 2.69
CA ARG A 218 -31.70 1.19 2.37
C ARG A 218 -31.79 1.58 0.90
N GLY A 219 -32.42 0.70 0.10
CA GLY A 219 -33.00 1.02 -1.20
C GLY A 219 -34.12 2.04 -1.07
#